data_d46d400d9883bbabe8cb64ddae1f36c7
#
_entry.id   d46d400d9883bbabe8cb64ddae1f36c7
#
_cell.length_a   1.000
_cell.length_b   1.000
_cell.length_c   1.000
_cell.angle_alpha   90.00
_cell.angle_beta   90.00
_cell.angle_gamma   90.00
#
_symmetry.space_group_name_H-M   'P 1'
#
loop_
_entity.id
_entity.type
_entity.pdbx_description
1 polymer ?
#
loop_
_entity_poly.entity_id
_entity_poly.type
_entity_poly.pdbx_seq_one_letter_code
_entity_poly.pdbx_strand_id
1 'polypeptide(L)'
;DITTGALLDWAPKVNGKINAVEASADGSTIYLGGNFTSVNDETVYRVAAVDAAGKRKPLGASANGAVMDLELSPDGSTLYLGGSFTQINSSARQRAGAVDLKTNKVNSFAPQVDDSLVRSITVAADDSAVAIGGSFTSVDGSSDAYGIAVLEKSGSLRHTNISSVIRNAGTNSGIMSVKSDSRGLYGTAYSQEGAFEGMFRASWTTGDIDLMADCHGDTYDVLPTNDVIYIASHTHDCSNIGGFSDGE
;
A
#
# COMPACT_ATOMS: atom_id res chain seq x y z
N ASP A 1 4.74 -14.65 19.55
CA ASP A 1 3.51 -15.02 20.28
C ASP A 1 2.97 -13.78 20.99
N ILE A 2 1.80 -13.30 20.57
CA ILE A 2 1.20 -12.06 21.11
C ILE A 2 0.65 -12.21 22.53
N THR A 3 0.42 -13.42 23.00
CA THR A 3 -0.10 -13.69 24.35
C THR A 3 1.02 -13.68 25.38
N THR A 4 2.17 -14.21 25.02
CA THR A 4 3.31 -14.41 25.95
C THR A 4 4.44 -13.41 25.71
N GLY A 5 4.45 -12.71 24.58
CA GLY A 5 5.58 -11.89 24.14
C GLY A 5 6.81 -12.70 23.71
N ALA A 6 6.71 -14.03 23.68
CA ALA A 6 7.83 -14.88 23.34
C ALA A 6 8.14 -14.80 21.83
N LEU A 7 9.43 -14.71 21.50
CA LEU A 7 9.91 -14.83 20.12
C LEU A 7 9.67 -16.27 19.64
N LEU A 8 9.08 -16.41 18.46
CA LEU A 8 8.86 -17.70 17.81
C LEU A 8 10.06 -18.06 16.93
N ASP A 9 10.24 -19.35 16.64
CA ASP A 9 11.31 -19.85 15.78
C ASP A 9 11.09 -19.60 14.28
N TRP A 10 10.03 -18.86 13.93
CA TRP A 10 9.73 -18.48 12.55
C TRP A 10 10.74 -17.43 12.06
N ALA A 11 11.70 -17.85 11.24
CA ALA A 11 12.79 -17.03 10.77
C ALA A 11 13.22 -17.43 9.34
N PRO A 12 12.41 -17.16 8.31
CA PRO A 12 12.86 -17.39 6.93
C PRO A 12 14.09 -16.54 6.63
N LYS A 13 15.12 -17.16 6.05
CA LYS A 13 16.37 -16.49 5.73
C LYS A 13 16.19 -15.68 4.43
N VAL A 14 16.17 -14.36 4.55
CA VAL A 14 16.03 -13.43 3.42
C VAL A 14 17.30 -12.59 3.28
N ASN A 15 17.85 -12.48 2.06
CA ASN A 15 19.13 -11.82 1.81
C ASN A 15 19.04 -10.31 1.57
N GLY A 16 17.88 -9.68 1.79
CA GLY A 16 17.68 -8.25 1.56
C GLY A 16 16.55 -7.67 2.39
N LYS A 17 16.24 -6.40 2.16
CA LYS A 17 15.19 -5.69 2.89
C LYS A 17 13.81 -6.24 2.53
N ILE A 18 13.01 -6.55 3.55
CA ILE A 18 11.56 -6.76 3.46
C ILE A 18 10.90 -5.40 3.74
N ASN A 19 10.03 -4.95 2.84
CA ASN A 19 9.24 -3.72 2.99
C ASN A 19 7.81 -4.02 3.41
N ALA A 20 7.26 -5.16 2.96
CA ALA A 20 5.88 -5.55 3.21
C ALA A 20 5.77 -7.02 3.58
N VAL A 21 4.85 -7.31 4.47
CA VAL A 21 4.44 -8.66 4.88
C VAL A 21 2.93 -8.71 4.88
N GLU A 22 2.36 -9.69 4.17
CA GLU A 22 0.93 -9.92 4.11
C GLU A 22 0.63 -11.39 4.44
N ALA A 23 -0.41 -11.66 5.20
CA ALA A 23 -0.76 -13.02 5.63
C ALA A 23 -2.12 -13.44 5.07
N SER A 24 -2.21 -14.70 4.59
CA SER A 24 -3.51 -15.27 4.25
C SER A 24 -4.41 -15.34 5.50
N ALA A 25 -5.72 -15.23 5.31
CA ALA A 25 -6.70 -15.17 6.40
C ALA A 25 -6.63 -16.40 7.34
N ASP A 26 -6.21 -17.56 6.82
CA ASP A 26 -6.01 -18.78 7.59
C ASP A 26 -4.60 -18.89 8.25
N GLY A 27 -3.73 -17.89 8.03
CA GLY A 27 -2.36 -17.85 8.52
C GLY A 27 -1.42 -18.91 7.90
N SER A 28 -1.88 -19.65 6.89
CA SER A 28 -1.09 -20.75 6.29
C SER A 28 -0.02 -20.27 5.31
N THR A 29 -0.12 -19.02 4.85
CA THR A 29 0.81 -18.42 3.89
C THR A 29 1.12 -16.99 4.29
N ILE A 30 2.41 -16.67 4.29
CA ILE A 30 2.91 -15.31 4.49
C ILE A 30 3.60 -14.87 3.20
N TYR A 31 3.16 -13.76 2.65
CA TYR A 31 3.73 -13.13 1.46
C TYR A 31 4.74 -12.07 1.90
N LEU A 32 5.88 -12.03 1.23
CA LEU A 32 6.98 -11.11 1.50
C LEU A 32 7.21 -10.24 0.26
N GLY A 33 7.20 -8.94 0.44
CA GLY A 33 7.59 -7.96 -0.58
C GLY A 33 8.83 -7.18 -0.15
N GLY A 34 9.74 -6.86 -1.09
CA GLY A 34 10.93 -6.14 -0.68
C GLY A 34 11.97 -5.91 -1.76
N ASN A 35 13.22 -5.83 -1.33
CA ASN A 35 14.39 -5.68 -2.20
C ASN A 35 15.40 -6.79 -1.94
N PHE A 36 14.96 -8.03 -2.04
CA PHE A 36 15.74 -9.25 -1.86
C PHE A 36 15.84 -10.05 -3.16
N THR A 37 16.77 -10.97 -3.23
CA THR A 37 17.01 -11.84 -4.38
C THR A 37 17.03 -13.33 -4.02
N SER A 38 16.90 -13.66 -2.72
CA SER A 38 16.74 -15.05 -2.27
C SER A 38 15.96 -15.15 -0.96
N VAL A 39 15.27 -16.27 -0.80
CA VAL A 39 14.63 -16.71 0.44
C VAL A 39 15.00 -18.16 0.69
N ASN A 40 15.54 -18.48 1.89
CA ASN A 40 16.04 -19.80 2.28
C ASN A 40 17.04 -20.38 1.26
N ASP A 41 17.98 -19.53 0.79
CA ASP A 41 19.00 -19.85 -0.21
C ASP A 41 18.47 -20.21 -1.61
N GLU A 42 17.14 -20.13 -1.83
CA GLU A 42 16.52 -20.26 -3.16
C GLU A 42 16.36 -18.90 -3.82
N THR A 43 16.72 -18.80 -5.10
CA THR A 43 16.59 -17.55 -5.88
C THR A 43 15.12 -17.18 -6.07
N VAL A 44 14.76 -15.99 -5.61
CA VAL A 44 13.46 -15.32 -5.84
C VAL A 44 13.69 -13.82 -5.85
N TYR A 45 12.96 -13.10 -6.68
CA TYR A 45 13.19 -11.67 -6.84
C TYR A 45 12.01 -10.86 -6.28
N ARG A 46 12.21 -10.25 -5.11
CA ARG A 46 11.46 -9.15 -4.51
C ARG A 46 10.04 -9.46 -4.05
N VAL A 47 9.49 -10.62 -4.44
CA VAL A 47 8.24 -11.13 -3.90
C VAL A 47 8.34 -12.63 -3.70
N ALA A 48 7.87 -13.13 -2.57
CA ALA A 48 7.93 -14.55 -2.20
C ALA A 48 6.74 -14.93 -1.33
N ALA A 49 6.47 -16.23 -1.24
CA ALA A 49 5.53 -16.80 -0.28
C ALA A 49 6.27 -17.84 0.58
N VAL A 50 5.97 -17.84 1.89
CA VAL A 50 6.43 -18.85 2.84
C VAL A 50 5.23 -19.39 3.63
N ASP A 51 5.36 -20.59 4.17
CA ASP A 51 4.36 -21.16 5.06
C ASP A 51 4.57 -20.71 6.52
N ALA A 52 3.67 -21.14 7.40
CA ALA A 52 3.73 -20.85 8.83
C ALA A 52 4.98 -21.42 9.55
N ALA A 53 5.72 -22.33 8.90
CA ALA A 53 7.02 -22.81 9.37
C ALA A 53 8.21 -22.04 8.75
N GLY A 54 7.95 -21.00 7.95
CA GLY A 54 8.95 -20.23 7.25
C GLY A 54 9.52 -20.91 5.99
N LYS A 55 8.99 -22.07 5.59
CA LYS A 55 9.43 -22.77 4.37
C LYS A 55 8.80 -22.11 3.14
N ARG A 56 9.60 -21.96 2.08
CA ARG A 56 9.16 -21.36 0.83
C ARG A 56 8.00 -22.13 0.18
N LYS A 57 7.00 -21.38 -0.27
CA LYS A 57 5.90 -21.85 -1.12
C LYS A 57 6.07 -21.34 -2.55
N PRO A 58 5.60 -22.06 -3.57
CA PRO A 58 5.55 -21.55 -4.95
C PRO A 58 4.70 -20.28 -5.02
N LEU A 59 5.24 -19.26 -5.69
CA LEU A 59 4.52 -18.05 -6.07
C LEU A 59 4.93 -17.66 -7.49
N GLY A 60 3.98 -17.57 -8.40
CA GLY A 60 4.19 -17.30 -9.82
C GLY A 60 4.47 -15.84 -10.13
N ALA A 61 5.27 -15.18 -9.29
CA ALA A 61 5.63 -13.78 -9.44
C ALA A 61 7.11 -13.54 -9.12
N SER A 62 7.69 -12.62 -9.89
CA SER A 62 9.05 -12.10 -9.72
C SER A 62 9.07 -10.67 -10.26
N ALA A 63 9.48 -9.69 -9.46
CA ALA A 63 9.50 -8.28 -9.85
C ALA A 63 10.93 -7.84 -10.22
N ASN A 64 11.05 -6.93 -11.21
CA ASN A 64 12.34 -6.39 -11.64
C ASN A 64 12.78 -5.15 -10.83
N GLY A 65 11.93 -4.60 -9.96
CA GLY A 65 12.19 -3.50 -9.03
C GLY A 65 11.61 -3.78 -7.65
N ALA A 66 11.93 -2.96 -6.65
CA ALA A 66 11.48 -3.17 -5.28
C ALA A 66 9.96 -3.23 -5.18
N VAL A 67 9.45 -4.19 -4.40
CA VAL A 67 8.07 -4.24 -3.93
C VAL A 67 8.02 -3.49 -2.61
N MET A 68 7.14 -2.50 -2.51
CA MET A 68 7.01 -1.61 -1.35
C MET A 68 5.85 -2.02 -0.46
N ASP A 69 4.76 -2.51 -1.07
CA ASP A 69 3.57 -2.94 -0.35
C ASP A 69 2.88 -4.12 -1.05
N LEU A 70 2.16 -4.90 -0.25
CA LEU A 70 1.38 -6.06 -0.66
C LEU A 70 0.01 -5.98 0.00
N GLU A 71 -1.04 -6.37 -0.75
CA GLU A 71 -2.39 -6.47 -0.22
C GLU A 71 -3.12 -7.65 -0.84
N LEU A 72 -3.81 -8.44 -0.03
CA LEU A 72 -4.70 -9.48 -0.52
C LEU A 72 -6.09 -8.92 -0.81
N SER A 73 -6.74 -9.44 -1.87
CA SER A 73 -8.18 -9.24 -2.02
C SER A 73 -8.93 -9.82 -0.83
N PRO A 74 -10.10 -9.27 -0.45
CA PRO A 74 -10.90 -9.77 0.68
C PRO A 74 -11.23 -11.26 0.62
N ASP A 75 -11.36 -11.83 -0.58
CA ASP A 75 -11.56 -13.27 -0.80
C ASP A 75 -10.26 -14.09 -0.79
N GLY A 76 -9.10 -13.44 -0.63
CA GLY A 76 -7.77 -14.07 -0.63
C GLY A 76 -7.35 -14.66 -1.98
N SER A 77 -8.04 -14.34 -3.09
CA SER A 77 -7.74 -14.94 -4.40
C SER A 77 -6.70 -14.17 -5.23
N THR A 78 -6.47 -12.92 -4.90
CA THR A 78 -5.55 -12.02 -5.63
C THR A 78 -4.58 -11.36 -4.67
N LEU A 79 -3.29 -11.38 -5.01
CA LEU A 79 -2.25 -10.61 -4.32
C LEU A 79 -1.90 -9.40 -5.19
N TYR A 80 -2.16 -8.21 -4.69
CA TYR A 80 -1.77 -6.94 -5.29
C TYR A 80 -0.38 -6.52 -4.82
N LEU A 81 0.37 -5.89 -5.71
CA LEU A 81 1.74 -5.42 -5.46
C LEU A 81 1.85 -3.95 -5.86
N GLY A 82 2.41 -3.13 -4.97
CA GLY A 82 2.86 -1.77 -5.23
C GLY A 82 4.38 -1.64 -5.10
N GLY A 83 5.03 -0.76 -5.88
CA GLY A 83 6.48 -0.61 -5.77
C GLY A 83 7.13 0.32 -6.80
N SER A 84 8.39 0.03 -7.11
CA SER A 84 9.19 0.73 -8.13
C SER A 84 9.52 -0.14 -9.36
N PHE A 85 8.91 -1.32 -9.45
CA PHE A 85 9.11 -2.23 -10.57
C PHE A 85 8.42 -1.73 -11.85
N THR A 86 8.89 -2.22 -13.00
CA THR A 86 8.27 -1.99 -14.30
C THR A 86 7.79 -3.28 -14.96
N GLN A 87 8.11 -4.43 -14.34
CA GLN A 87 7.70 -5.75 -14.81
C GLN A 87 7.46 -6.69 -13.62
N ILE A 88 6.45 -7.53 -13.77
CA ILE A 88 6.27 -8.76 -12.98
C ILE A 88 6.38 -9.93 -13.97
N ASN A 89 7.37 -10.81 -13.76
CA ASN A 89 7.85 -11.78 -14.74
C ASN A 89 8.23 -11.06 -16.05
N SER A 90 7.69 -11.49 -17.20
CA SER A 90 7.86 -10.84 -18.49
C SER A 90 6.73 -9.85 -18.84
N SER A 91 5.76 -9.68 -17.97
CA SER A 91 4.61 -8.78 -18.20
C SER A 91 4.94 -7.36 -17.75
N ALA A 92 4.71 -6.37 -18.60
CA ALA A 92 4.83 -4.96 -18.23
C ALA A 92 3.82 -4.64 -17.11
N ARG A 93 4.30 -4.09 -16.00
CA ARG A 93 3.51 -3.66 -14.83
C ARG A 93 4.18 -2.43 -14.25
N GLN A 94 3.64 -1.26 -14.57
CA GLN A 94 4.21 0.01 -14.16
C GLN A 94 3.86 0.30 -12.69
N ARG A 95 4.74 -0.14 -11.78
CA ARG A 95 4.71 0.14 -10.33
C ARG A 95 3.54 -0.46 -9.55
N ALA A 96 2.52 -0.97 -10.24
CA ALA A 96 1.44 -1.74 -9.64
C ALA A 96 1.07 -2.92 -10.53
N GLY A 97 0.66 -4.01 -9.92
CA GLY A 97 0.30 -5.25 -10.61
C GLY A 97 -0.34 -6.24 -9.65
N ALA A 98 -0.83 -7.36 -10.16
CA ALA A 98 -1.42 -8.37 -9.30
C ALA A 98 -1.22 -9.79 -9.83
N VAL A 99 -1.30 -10.74 -8.89
CA VAL A 99 -1.13 -12.18 -9.11
C VAL A 99 -2.43 -12.88 -8.72
N ASP A 100 -2.99 -13.64 -9.61
CA ASP A 100 -4.07 -14.58 -9.33
C ASP A 100 -3.48 -15.80 -8.60
N LEU A 101 -3.85 -15.98 -7.35
CA LEU A 101 -3.30 -17.02 -6.48
C LEU A 101 -3.88 -18.42 -6.75
N LYS A 102 -5.03 -18.50 -7.43
CA LYS A 102 -5.62 -19.77 -7.84
C LYS A 102 -4.89 -20.36 -9.04
N THR A 103 -4.57 -19.51 -10.02
CA THR A 103 -3.83 -19.92 -11.22
C THR A 103 -2.31 -19.77 -11.07
N ASN A 104 -1.87 -19.07 -10.04
CA ASN A 104 -0.49 -18.70 -9.75
C ASN A 104 0.17 -17.94 -10.93
N LYS A 105 -0.56 -16.99 -11.51
CA LYS A 105 -0.14 -16.19 -12.67
C LYS A 105 -0.40 -14.71 -12.46
N VAL A 106 0.42 -13.88 -13.08
CA VAL A 106 0.15 -12.43 -13.20
C VAL A 106 -1.17 -12.23 -13.97
N ASN A 107 -2.09 -11.48 -13.38
CA ASN A 107 -3.41 -11.22 -13.98
C ASN A 107 -3.40 -9.93 -14.84
N SER A 108 -4.58 -9.46 -15.28
CA SER A 108 -4.72 -8.30 -16.17
C SER A 108 -4.63 -6.94 -15.49
N PHE A 109 -4.57 -6.87 -14.15
CA PHE A 109 -4.43 -5.60 -13.43
C PHE A 109 -3.10 -4.93 -13.78
N ALA A 110 -3.14 -3.82 -14.51
CA ALA A 110 -1.96 -3.18 -15.11
C ALA A 110 -2.12 -1.67 -15.29
N PRO A 111 -2.35 -0.89 -14.22
CA PRO A 111 -2.42 0.56 -14.32
C PRO A 111 -1.07 1.11 -14.83
N GLN A 112 -1.13 2.19 -15.62
CA GLN A 112 0.07 2.88 -16.09
C GLN A 112 0.40 4.01 -15.12
N VAL A 113 1.13 3.68 -14.06
CA VAL A 113 1.59 4.67 -13.06
C VAL A 113 2.88 5.30 -13.53
N ASP A 114 2.89 6.62 -13.73
CA ASP A 114 4.04 7.34 -14.25
C ASP A 114 5.05 7.73 -13.15
N ASP A 115 6.27 7.97 -13.57
CA ASP A 115 7.46 8.59 -12.98
C ASP A 115 7.94 8.09 -11.62
N SER A 116 7.15 8.05 -10.56
CA SER A 116 7.62 7.70 -9.23
C SER A 116 7.02 6.39 -8.69
N LEU A 117 7.29 6.04 -7.45
CA LEU A 117 6.91 4.74 -6.87
C LEU A 117 5.49 4.75 -6.29
N VAL A 118 4.86 3.58 -6.27
CA VAL A 118 3.73 3.25 -5.40
C VAL A 118 4.27 2.77 -4.06
N ARG A 119 3.93 3.48 -2.98
CA ARG A 119 4.36 3.18 -1.61
C ARG A 119 3.43 2.22 -0.91
N SER A 120 2.14 2.40 -1.13
CA SER A 120 1.10 1.62 -0.47
C SER A 120 -0.04 1.30 -1.43
N ILE A 121 -0.69 0.16 -1.19
CA ILE A 121 -1.80 -0.35 -1.98
C ILE A 121 -2.82 -0.97 -1.03
N THR A 122 -4.11 -0.77 -1.29
CA THR A 122 -5.19 -1.39 -0.51
C THR A 122 -6.39 -1.71 -1.39
N VAL A 123 -7.22 -2.64 -0.94
CA VAL A 123 -8.42 -3.09 -1.64
C VAL A 123 -9.64 -2.68 -0.84
N ALA A 124 -10.70 -2.22 -1.51
CA ALA A 124 -11.97 -1.93 -0.87
C ALA A 124 -12.53 -3.18 -0.17
N ALA A 125 -13.12 -3.01 1.02
CA ALA A 125 -13.63 -4.12 1.83
C ALA A 125 -14.70 -4.97 1.10
N ASP A 126 -15.42 -4.38 0.15
CA ASP A 126 -16.39 -5.05 -0.73
C ASP A 126 -15.79 -5.59 -2.03
N ASP A 127 -14.45 -5.54 -2.16
CA ASP A 127 -13.69 -5.96 -3.34
C ASP A 127 -14.03 -5.19 -4.62
N SER A 128 -14.61 -4.00 -4.53
CA SER A 128 -15.06 -3.23 -5.70
C SER A 128 -13.98 -2.39 -6.38
N ALA A 129 -12.89 -2.08 -5.68
CA ALA A 129 -11.84 -1.19 -6.16
C ALA A 129 -10.50 -1.43 -5.46
N VAL A 130 -9.44 -0.88 -6.05
CA VAL A 130 -8.08 -0.87 -5.49
C VAL A 130 -7.62 0.58 -5.38
N ALA A 131 -7.01 0.98 -4.27
CA ALA A 131 -6.36 2.27 -4.16
C ALA A 131 -4.84 2.11 -4.09
N ILE A 132 -4.13 3.03 -4.72
CA ILE A 132 -2.68 3.14 -4.65
C ILE A 132 -2.30 4.54 -4.17
N GLY A 133 -1.28 4.60 -3.31
CA GLY A 133 -0.69 5.84 -2.80
C GLY A 133 0.81 5.87 -3.02
N GLY A 134 1.38 7.06 -3.24
CA GLY A 134 2.81 7.20 -3.47
C GLY A 134 3.22 8.62 -3.82
N SER A 135 4.25 8.75 -4.64
CA SER A 135 4.78 10.04 -5.10
C SER A 135 4.60 10.24 -6.62
N PHE A 136 3.78 9.40 -7.27
CA PHE A 136 3.51 9.49 -8.71
C PHE A 136 2.64 10.72 -9.04
N THR A 137 2.78 11.26 -10.25
CA THR A 137 2.08 12.48 -10.68
C THR A 137 0.94 12.21 -11.65
N SER A 138 0.84 11.00 -12.18
CA SER A 138 -0.29 10.59 -13.04
C SER A 138 -0.49 9.08 -13.06
N VAL A 139 -1.69 8.66 -13.41
CA VAL A 139 -2.05 7.28 -13.73
C VAL A 139 -2.85 7.28 -15.02
N ASP A 140 -2.55 6.35 -15.93
CA ASP A 140 -3.17 6.25 -17.27
C ASP A 140 -3.12 7.58 -18.06
N GLY A 141 -2.09 8.40 -17.81
CA GLY A 141 -1.92 9.72 -18.40
C GLY A 141 -2.80 10.83 -17.80
N SER A 142 -3.58 10.53 -16.77
CA SER A 142 -4.40 11.51 -16.07
C SER A 142 -3.71 12.10 -14.85
N SER A 143 -3.62 13.43 -14.77
CA SER A 143 -3.15 14.17 -13.60
C SER A 143 -4.21 14.27 -12.47
N ASP A 144 -5.42 13.75 -12.68
CA ASP A 144 -6.44 13.64 -11.64
C ASP A 144 -6.05 12.59 -10.58
N ALA A 145 -5.07 11.74 -10.91
CA ALA A 145 -4.46 10.76 -10.02
C ALA A 145 -3.08 11.24 -9.55
N TYR A 146 -3.04 12.27 -8.71
CA TYR A 146 -1.81 12.91 -8.23
C TYR A 146 -1.50 12.49 -6.79
N GLY A 147 -0.54 11.56 -6.63
CA GLY A 147 -0.14 10.97 -5.35
C GLY A 147 -1.05 9.85 -4.86
N ILE A 148 -2.32 9.87 -5.23
CA ILE A 148 -3.32 8.86 -4.88
C ILE A 148 -4.21 8.57 -6.08
N ALA A 149 -4.58 7.32 -6.27
CA ALA A 149 -5.52 6.90 -7.29
C ALA A 149 -6.44 5.79 -6.78
N VAL A 150 -7.70 5.84 -7.19
CA VAL A 150 -8.65 4.73 -7.08
C VAL A 150 -8.75 4.06 -8.45
N LEU A 151 -8.64 2.75 -8.46
CA LEU A 151 -8.59 1.94 -9.68
C LEU A 151 -9.72 0.91 -9.67
N GLU A 152 -10.26 0.64 -10.83
CA GLU A 152 -11.10 -0.54 -11.05
C GLU A 152 -10.27 -1.82 -10.93
N LYS A 153 -10.90 -2.95 -10.71
CA LYS A 153 -10.22 -4.27 -10.66
C LYS A 153 -9.55 -4.66 -12.00
N SER A 154 -9.89 -3.99 -13.08
CA SER A 154 -9.17 -4.09 -14.36
C SER A 154 -7.81 -3.39 -14.36
N GLY A 155 -7.58 -2.47 -13.42
CA GLY A 155 -6.45 -1.55 -13.36
C GLY A 155 -6.73 -0.17 -13.95
N SER A 156 -7.89 0.04 -14.58
CA SER A 156 -8.25 1.34 -15.15
C SER A 156 -8.51 2.37 -14.05
N LEU A 157 -8.12 3.63 -14.29
CA LEU A 157 -8.38 4.72 -13.37
C LEU A 157 -9.88 4.96 -13.17
N ARG A 158 -10.32 5.01 -11.90
CA ARG A 158 -11.62 5.55 -11.50
C ARG A 158 -11.45 7.03 -11.17
N HIS A 159 -12.13 7.91 -11.88
CA HIS A 159 -12.08 9.34 -11.61
C HIS A 159 -12.77 9.64 -10.27
N THR A 160 -12.06 10.31 -9.37
CA THR A 160 -12.53 10.68 -8.03
C THR A 160 -12.11 12.10 -7.69
N ASN A 161 -12.74 12.70 -6.66
CA ASN A 161 -12.42 14.06 -6.23
C ASN A 161 -11.23 14.16 -5.28
N ILE A 162 -10.61 13.04 -4.87
CA ILE A 162 -9.54 13.04 -3.85
C ILE A 162 -8.41 14.01 -4.24
N SER A 163 -7.91 13.91 -5.45
CA SER A 163 -6.80 14.75 -5.93
C SER A 163 -7.16 16.22 -6.18
N SER A 164 -8.42 16.61 -6.00
CA SER A 164 -8.81 18.04 -5.96
C SER A 164 -8.47 18.69 -4.61
N VAL A 165 -8.31 17.88 -3.56
CA VAL A 165 -7.99 18.31 -2.19
C VAL A 165 -6.59 17.83 -1.79
N ILE A 166 -6.32 16.54 -1.92
CA ILE A 166 -5.03 15.91 -1.56
C ILE A 166 -4.14 15.88 -2.80
N ARG A 167 -3.09 16.68 -2.80
CA ARG A 167 -2.16 16.83 -3.93
C ARG A 167 -0.71 16.59 -3.50
N ASN A 168 -0.51 15.49 -2.79
CA ASN A 168 0.80 15.10 -2.28
C ASN A 168 1.48 14.13 -3.24
N ALA A 169 2.40 14.65 -4.06
CA ALA A 169 3.20 13.86 -5.01
C ALA A 169 4.50 14.56 -5.38
N GLY A 170 5.30 13.92 -6.22
CA GLY A 170 6.57 14.44 -6.68
C GLY A 170 7.73 14.16 -5.73
N THR A 171 8.74 15.03 -5.71
CA THR A 171 10.00 14.79 -4.99
C THR A 171 9.88 15.02 -3.49
N ASN A 172 9.13 16.06 -3.08
CA ASN A 172 9.12 16.58 -1.72
C ASN A 172 7.83 16.28 -0.97
N SER A 173 6.92 15.52 -1.57
CA SER A 173 5.61 15.24 -1.02
C SER A 173 5.12 13.87 -1.52
N GLY A 174 4.19 13.25 -0.81
CA GLY A 174 3.59 11.99 -1.24
C GLY A 174 2.62 11.39 -0.24
N ILE A 175 1.92 10.38 -0.71
CA ILE A 175 1.09 9.52 0.14
C ILE A 175 1.98 8.41 0.70
N MET A 176 1.96 8.25 2.02
CA MET A 176 2.78 7.28 2.74
C MET A 176 2.08 5.93 2.89
N SER A 177 0.82 5.96 3.28
CA SER A 177 0.00 4.77 3.50
C SER A 177 -1.41 4.97 2.97
N VAL A 178 -2.01 3.91 2.43
CA VAL A 178 -3.44 3.81 2.16
C VAL A 178 -3.97 2.55 2.83
N LYS A 179 -5.12 2.67 3.51
CA LYS A 179 -5.81 1.57 4.19
C LYS A 179 -7.30 1.65 3.92
N SER A 180 -8.01 0.56 4.16
CA SER A 180 -9.44 0.51 3.96
C SER A 180 -10.18 -0.21 5.08
N ASP A 181 -11.43 0.18 5.26
CA ASP A 181 -12.43 -0.59 5.99
C ASP A 181 -13.82 -0.38 5.35
N SER A 182 -14.89 -0.84 6.01
CA SER A 182 -16.25 -0.68 5.51
C SER A 182 -16.74 0.78 5.46
N ARG A 183 -16.03 1.72 6.10
CA ARG A 183 -16.39 3.14 6.16
C ARG A 183 -15.75 3.96 5.03
N GLY A 184 -14.61 3.51 4.46
CA GLY A 184 -13.97 4.28 3.41
C GLY A 184 -12.52 3.89 3.13
N LEU A 185 -11.91 4.72 2.30
CA LEU A 185 -10.49 4.74 1.98
C LEU A 185 -9.78 5.74 2.91
N TYR A 186 -8.76 5.31 3.60
CA TYR A 186 -7.90 6.16 4.43
C TYR A 186 -6.57 6.39 3.73
N GLY A 187 -6.01 7.59 3.89
CA GLY A 187 -4.68 7.91 3.39
C GLY A 187 -3.91 8.78 4.37
N THR A 188 -2.59 8.65 4.33
CA THR A 188 -1.66 9.50 5.09
C THR A 188 -0.66 10.15 4.16
N ALA A 189 -0.22 11.36 4.51
CA ALA A 189 0.64 12.16 3.66
C ALA A 189 1.79 12.81 4.42
N TYR A 190 2.86 13.08 3.68
CA TYR A 190 3.98 13.92 4.10
C TYR A 190 4.20 15.06 3.09
N SER A 191 4.80 16.16 3.54
CA SER A 191 5.21 17.26 2.68
C SER A 191 6.39 18.03 3.26
N GLN A 192 7.32 18.46 2.40
CA GLN A 192 8.40 19.37 2.74
C GLN A 192 8.12 20.82 2.30
N GLU A 193 6.96 21.07 1.67
CA GLU A 193 6.62 22.35 1.01
C GLU A 193 5.28 22.92 1.50
N GLY A 194 4.75 22.44 2.65
CA GLY A 194 3.50 22.94 3.23
C GLY A 194 2.23 22.50 2.50
N ALA A 195 2.28 21.37 1.75
CA ALA A 195 1.08 20.67 1.35
C ALA A 195 0.51 19.91 2.55
N PHE A 196 -0.60 19.19 2.37
CA PHE A 196 -1.27 18.45 3.43
C PHE A 196 -0.31 17.46 4.14
N GLU A 197 -0.29 17.49 5.47
CA GLU A 197 0.52 16.63 6.34
C GLU A 197 -0.35 16.03 7.43
N GLY A 198 -0.91 14.85 7.16
CA GLY A 198 -1.88 14.27 8.07
C GLY A 198 -2.51 13.01 7.54
N MET A 199 -3.70 12.70 8.07
CA MET A 199 -4.54 11.62 7.60
C MET A 199 -5.88 12.14 7.07
N PHE A 200 -6.44 11.43 6.11
CA PHE A 200 -7.80 11.68 5.60
C PHE A 200 -8.56 10.37 5.42
N ARG A 201 -9.90 10.47 5.39
CA ARG A 201 -10.78 9.41 4.92
C ARG A 201 -11.63 9.94 3.77
N ALA A 202 -11.79 9.12 2.73
CA ALA A 202 -12.52 9.45 1.52
C ALA A 202 -13.49 8.35 1.10
N SER A 203 -14.53 8.74 0.38
CA SER A 203 -15.44 7.80 -0.28
C SER A 203 -14.74 7.04 -1.41
N TRP A 204 -14.88 5.73 -1.48
CA TRP A 204 -14.38 4.91 -2.58
C TRP A 204 -15.02 5.24 -3.94
N THR A 205 -16.25 5.78 -3.94
CA THR A 205 -17.01 6.04 -5.16
C THR A 205 -16.75 7.44 -5.71
N THR A 206 -16.84 8.45 -4.86
CA THR A 206 -16.74 9.86 -5.29
C THR A 206 -15.38 10.47 -4.98
N GLY A 207 -14.68 9.94 -3.98
CA GLY A 207 -13.46 10.53 -3.45
C GLY A 207 -13.70 11.74 -2.54
N ASP A 208 -14.96 12.00 -2.18
CA ASP A 208 -15.27 13.08 -1.24
C ASP A 208 -14.67 12.75 0.13
N ILE A 209 -13.96 13.73 0.70
CA ILE A 209 -13.28 13.59 1.99
C ILE A 209 -14.25 13.99 3.09
N ASP A 210 -14.52 13.06 4.01
CA ASP A 210 -15.42 13.26 5.15
C ASP A 210 -14.71 13.31 6.51
N LEU A 211 -13.41 13.01 6.53
CA LEU A 211 -12.57 13.14 7.70
C LEU A 211 -11.17 13.60 7.27
N MET A 212 -10.66 14.63 7.93
CA MET A 212 -9.30 15.13 7.72
C MET A 212 -8.71 15.53 9.06
N ALA A 213 -7.49 15.05 9.35
CA ALA A 213 -6.69 15.41 10.48
C ALA A 213 -5.32 15.88 9.97
N ASP A 214 -5.16 17.18 9.84
CA ASP A 214 -3.91 17.84 9.45
C ASP A 214 -3.22 18.33 10.73
N CYS A 215 -2.17 17.64 11.13
CA CYS A 215 -1.42 17.95 12.35
C CYS A 215 -0.04 18.57 12.06
N HIS A 216 0.14 19.13 10.87
CA HIS A 216 1.37 19.80 10.45
C HIS A 216 2.63 18.98 10.76
N GLY A 217 2.68 17.76 10.22
CA GLY A 217 3.82 16.86 10.36
C GLY A 217 3.59 15.54 9.66
N ASP A 218 4.66 14.97 9.14
CA ASP A 218 4.64 13.74 8.36
C ASP A 218 3.83 12.64 9.04
N THR A 219 2.82 12.13 8.37
CA THR A 219 2.02 11.01 8.85
C THR A 219 2.35 9.77 8.05
N TYR A 220 2.90 8.76 8.73
CA TYR A 220 3.52 7.59 8.11
C TYR A 220 2.55 6.44 7.88
N ASP A 221 1.62 6.20 8.81
CA ASP A 221 0.69 5.09 8.72
C ASP A 221 -0.63 5.37 9.42
N VAL A 222 -1.68 4.65 9.03
CA VAL A 222 -3.00 4.70 9.64
C VAL A 222 -3.55 3.29 9.81
N LEU A 223 -4.13 3.01 10.98
CA LEU A 223 -4.83 1.77 11.26
C LEU A 223 -6.27 2.08 11.71
N PRO A 224 -7.25 1.98 10.82
CA PRO A 224 -8.65 2.09 11.21
C PRO A 224 -9.10 0.84 11.96
N THR A 225 -9.77 1.04 13.09
CA THR A 225 -10.48 0.01 13.84
C THR A 225 -11.95 0.40 14.01
N ASN A 226 -12.77 -0.45 14.60
CA ASN A 226 -14.21 -0.15 14.75
C ASN A 226 -14.48 1.18 15.45
N ASP A 227 -13.74 1.47 16.51
CA ASP A 227 -14.03 2.60 17.41
C ASP A 227 -12.97 3.71 17.35
N VAL A 228 -11.75 3.39 16.92
CA VAL A 228 -10.59 4.29 16.96
C VAL A 228 -9.80 4.20 15.68
N ILE A 229 -9.26 5.32 15.20
CA ILE A 229 -8.27 5.39 14.14
C ILE A 229 -6.93 5.68 14.79
N TYR A 230 -5.99 4.74 14.68
CA TYR A 230 -4.61 4.97 15.11
C TYR A 230 -3.81 5.56 13.98
N ILE A 231 -3.00 6.58 14.29
CA ILE A 231 -2.06 7.19 13.33
C ILE A 231 -0.65 7.15 13.91
N ALA A 232 0.33 6.89 13.06
CA ALA A 232 1.74 7.00 13.37
C ALA A 232 2.31 8.22 12.64
N SER A 233 2.72 9.24 13.37
CA SER A 233 3.09 10.53 12.79
C SER A 233 4.17 11.24 13.58
N HIS A 234 4.81 12.20 12.91
CA HIS A 234 5.67 13.22 13.51
C HIS A 234 4.88 14.54 13.53
N THR A 235 3.93 14.63 14.45
CA THR A 235 3.01 15.77 14.54
C THR A 235 3.62 16.96 15.27
N HIS A 236 3.27 18.17 14.81
CA HIS A 236 3.67 19.43 15.43
C HIS A 236 2.49 20.16 16.08
N ASP A 237 1.39 20.29 15.37
CA ASP A 237 0.20 21.03 15.84
C ASP A 237 -1.08 20.32 15.40
N CYS A 238 -1.86 19.83 16.37
CA CYS A 238 -3.18 19.23 16.18
C CYS A 238 -4.33 20.08 16.71
N SER A 239 -4.10 21.38 16.98
CA SER A 239 -5.10 22.29 17.55
C SER A 239 -6.35 22.43 16.69
N ASN A 240 -6.21 22.27 15.34
CA ASN A 240 -7.32 22.31 14.40
C ASN A 240 -8.32 21.16 14.56
N ILE A 241 -7.94 20.08 15.24
CA ILE A 241 -8.80 18.94 15.58
C ILE A 241 -9.02 18.78 17.09
N GLY A 242 -8.69 19.81 17.87
CA GLY A 242 -8.85 19.81 19.33
C GLY A 242 -7.74 19.09 20.10
N GLY A 243 -6.60 18.84 19.46
CA GLY A 243 -5.40 18.29 20.07
C GLY A 243 -4.46 19.37 20.62
N PHE A 244 -3.18 19.01 20.80
CA PHE A 244 -2.13 19.92 21.30
C PHE A 244 -1.72 20.95 20.23
N SER A 245 -1.18 22.10 20.67
CA SER A 245 -0.54 23.10 19.80
C SER A 245 0.98 22.98 19.83
N ASP A 246 1.63 23.57 18.81
CA ASP A 246 3.09 23.60 18.75
C ASP A 246 3.68 24.36 19.94
N GLY A 247 4.51 23.68 20.73
CA GLY A 247 5.15 24.25 21.94
C GLY A 247 4.49 23.90 23.29
N GLU A 248 3.50 22.98 23.30
CA GLU A 248 2.95 22.37 24.53
C GLU A 248 3.63 21.04 24.88
#